data_da51943c4a1aaca9df7e3c1df3575a5c
#
_entry.id   da51943c4a1aaca9df7e3c1df3575a5c
#
_cell.length_a   1.000
_cell.length_b   1.000
_cell.length_c   1.000
_cell.angle_alpha   90.00
_cell.angle_beta   90.00
_cell.angle_gamma   90.00
#
_symmetry.space_group_name_H-M   'P 1'
#
loop_
_entity.id
_entity.type
_entity.pdbx_description
1 polymer ?
#
loop_
_entity_poly.entity_id
_entity_poly.type
_entity_poly.pdbx_seq_one_letter_code
_entity_poly.pdbx_strand_id
1 'polypeptide(L)'
;LTAGTSVIERVPDHVYEYFLGGAGLAAFFLWKECPAGTTAFDPENRLTFAVGPLQGLRQSGAAKWSAAAISPSINMNADSGATAAFGSVLKQAGLDAIVMHGRANRPVYIVVDNDRVEIKDASALWGKDAYEAHDAIRALEGDRFEVATIGQAGECRFKSKLALIQFT
;
A
#
# COMPACT_ATOMS: atom_id res chain seq x y z
N LEU A 1 2.64 -5.87 10.31
CA LEU A 1 1.29 -5.90 10.90
C LEU A 1 1.20 -6.85 12.08
N THR A 2 1.88 -7.99 12.04
CA THR A 2 1.88 -8.97 13.15
C THR A 2 2.36 -8.37 14.47
N ALA A 3 3.39 -7.55 14.45
CA ALA A 3 3.93 -6.87 15.64
C ALA A 3 3.16 -5.59 16.02
N GLY A 4 2.29 -5.08 15.15
CA GLY A 4 1.58 -3.80 15.34
C GLY A 4 2.51 -2.59 15.41
N THR A 5 3.67 -2.66 14.75
CA THR A 5 4.70 -1.61 14.78
C THR A 5 4.94 -1.03 13.39
N SER A 6 5.44 0.20 13.34
CA SER A 6 5.91 0.86 12.13
C SER A 6 7.30 1.44 12.34
N VAL A 7 8.10 1.50 11.29
CA VAL A 7 9.43 2.10 11.28
C VAL A 7 9.53 2.97 10.03
N ILE A 8 10.12 4.15 10.15
CA ILE A 8 10.44 5.01 9.01
C ILE A 8 11.95 4.85 8.74
N GLU A 9 12.27 4.43 7.54
CA GLU A 9 13.65 4.19 7.12
C GLU A 9 13.99 5.02 5.88
N ARG A 10 15.23 5.47 5.79
CA ARG A 10 15.74 6.10 4.57
C ARG A 10 16.10 5.05 3.54
N VAL A 11 15.56 5.20 2.34
CA VAL A 11 15.99 4.41 1.18
C VAL A 11 17.37 4.91 0.73
N PRO A 12 18.37 4.03 0.56
CA PRO A 12 19.70 4.43 0.10
C PRO A 12 19.68 5.06 -1.30
N ASP A 13 20.51 6.06 -1.53
CA ASP A 13 20.53 6.86 -2.77
C ASP A 13 20.74 5.98 -4.03
N HIS A 14 21.61 4.95 -3.94
CA HIS A 14 21.84 4.04 -5.06
C HIS A 14 20.57 3.24 -5.47
N VAL A 15 19.63 3.04 -4.56
CA VAL A 15 18.35 2.37 -4.91
C VAL A 15 17.52 3.28 -5.82
N TYR A 16 17.51 4.58 -5.56
CA TYR A 16 16.84 5.53 -6.45
C TYR A 16 17.52 5.66 -7.81
N GLU A 17 18.84 5.56 -7.87
CA GLU A 17 19.59 5.57 -9.13
C GLU A 17 19.19 4.43 -10.08
N TYR A 18 18.91 3.24 -9.52
CA TYR A 18 18.54 2.06 -10.31
C TYR A 18 17.02 1.90 -10.50
N PHE A 19 16.23 2.22 -9.50
CA PHE A 19 14.80 1.89 -9.48
C PHE A 19 13.88 3.12 -9.58
N LEU A 20 14.39 4.32 -9.45
CA LEU A 20 13.72 5.62 -9.55
C LEU A 20 12.56 5.81 -8.56
N GLY A 21 11.59 4.93 -8.52
CA GLY A 21 10.37 5.01 -7.71
C GLY A 21 9.23 4.18 -8.31
N GLY A 22 8.02 4.33 -7.79
CA GLY A 22 6.84 3.65 -8.29
C GLY A 22 7.01 2.12 -8.36
N ALA A 23 6.63 1.50 -9.48
CA ALA A 23 6.71 0.05 -9.67
C ALA A 23 8.14 -0.50 -9.51
N GLY A 24 9.17 0.25 -9.93
CA GLY A 24 10.56 -0.16 -9.77
C GLY A 24 10.96 -0.27 -8.31
N LEU A 25 10.68 0.75 -7.51
CA LEU A 25 10.94 0.74 -6.06
C LEU A 25 10.14 -0.34 -5.33
N ALA A 26 8.88 -0.53 -5.72
CA ALA A 26 8.04 -1.58 -5.13
C ALA A 26 8.57 -2.99 -5.44
N ALA A 27 9.02 -3.24 -6.67
CA ALA A 27 9.65 -4.49 -7.06
C ALA A 27 10.98 -4.74 -6.32
N PHE A 28 11.76 -3.69 -6.08
CA PHE A 28 12.99 -3.78 -5.29
C PHE A 28 12.72 -4.27 -3.87
N PHE A 29 11.74 -3.69 -3.16
CA PHE A 29 11.40 -4.12 -1.81
C PHE A 29 10.89 -5.56 -1.78
N LEU A 30 10.05 -5.94 -2.75
CA LEU A 30 9.59 -7.32 -2.86
C LEU A 30 10.76 -8.28 -3.06
N TRP A 31 11.67 -7.99 -3.99
CA TRP A 31 12.83 -8.82 -4.28
C TRP A 31 13.80 -8.91 -3.09
N LYS A 32 14.05 -7.79 -2.40
CA LYS A 32 15.01 -7.71 -1.29
C LYS A 32 14.51 -8.38 -0.03
N GLU A 33 13.22 -8.25 0.28
CA GLU A 33 12.69 -8.55 1.60
C GLU A 33 11.75 -9.75 1.65
N CYS A 34 11.24 -10.18 0.50
CA CYS A 34 10.33 -11.32 0.44
C CYS A 34 11.11 -12.61 0.28
N PRO A 35 10.99 -13.58 1.19
CA PRO A 35 11.67 -14.87 1.08
C PRO A 35 11.29 -15.63 -0.19
N ALA A 36 12.23 -16.37 -0.76
CA ALA A 36 11.96 -17.23 -1.90
C ALA A 36 10.90 -18.30 -1.56
N GLY A 37 9.96 -18.52 -2.46
CA GLY A 37 8.87 -19.46 -2.26
C GLY A 37 7.65 -18.90 -1.53
N THR A 38 7.68 -17.65 -1.11
CA THR A 38 6.52 -16.95 -0.53
C THR A 38 5.36 -16.94 -1.53
N THR A 39 4.17 -17.23 -1.05
CA THR A 39 2.92 -17.14 -1.83
C THR A 39 2.15 -15.87 -1.50
N ALA A 40 1.12 -15.57 -2.29
CA ALA A 40 0.36 -14.33 -2.17
C ALA A 40 -0.28 -14.10 -0.78
N PHE A 41 -0.67 -15.17 -0.09
CA PHE A 41 -1.38 -15.08 1.19
C PHE A 41 -0.49 -15.35 2.41
N ASP A 42 0.81 -15.52 2.21
CA ASP A 42 1.74 -15.72 3.31
C ASP A 42 2.00 -14.38 4.03
N PRO A 43 2.18 -14.38 5.35
CA PRO A 43 2.53 -13.18 6.11
C PRO A 43 3.83 -12.53 5.67
N GLU A 44 4.71 -13.31 5.05
CA GLU A 44 5.99 -12.89 4.49
C GLU A 44 5.86 -12.12 3.18
N ASN A 45 4.69 -12.17 2.51
CA ASN A 45 4.46 -11.34 1.32
C ASN A 45 4.56 -9.85 1.67
N ARG A 46 5.03 -9.07 0.73
CA ARG A 46 5.15 -7.61 0.85
C ARG A 46 4.11 -6.96 -0.02
N LEU A 47 3.30 -6.11 0.59
CA LEU A 47 2.49 -5.17 -0.14
C LEU A 47 3.15 -3.81 -0.08
N THR A 48 3.53 -3.29 -1.21
CA THR A 48 4.23 -2.02 -1.32
C THR A 48 3.40 -1.02 -2.12
N PHE A 49 3.10 0.12 -1.53
CA PHE A 49 2.66 1.31 -2.24
C PHE A 49 3.88 2.20 -2.47
N ALA A 50 4.12 2.60 -3.69
CA ALA A 50 5.27 3.42 -4.03
C ALA A 50 4.93 4.52 -5.03
N VAL A 51 5.57 5.66 -4.86
CA VAL A 51 5.43 6.84 -5.70
C VAL A 51 6.72 7.17 -6.45
N GLY A 52 6.59 7.85 -7.56
CA GLY A 52 7.73 8.30 -8.35
C GLY A 52 8.31 9.63 -7.85
N PRO A 53 9.51 10.01 -8.33
CA PRO A 53 10.18 11.24 -7.93
C PRO A 53 9.41 12.51 -8.34
N LEU A 54 8.61 12.43 -9.40
CA LEU A 54 7.81 13.55 -9.90
C LEU A 54 6.41 13.62 -9.26
N GLN A 55 6.08 12.68 -8.36
CA GLN A 55 4.78 12.63 -7.73
C GLN A 55 4.51 13.90 -6.90
N GLY A 56 3.30 14.41 -7.01
CA GLY A 56 2.90 15.65 -6.31
C GLY A 56 3.26 16.95 -7.02
N LEU A 57 4.02 16.89 -8.11
CA LEU A 57 4.20 18.05 -8.99
C LEU A 57 2.90 18.31 -9.77
N ARG A 58 2.61 19.61 -10.00
CA ARG A 58 1.48 20.04 -10.86
C ARG A 58 1.81 19.85 -12.34
N GLN A 59 2.21 18.64 -12.71
CA GLN A 59 2.62 18.26 -14.04
C GLN A 59 1.74 17.12 -14.56
N SER A 60 1.34 17.19 -15.82
CA SER A 60 0.61 16.09 -16.47
C SER A 60 1.41 14.79 -16.39
N GLY A 61 0.76 13.70 -16.00
CA GLY A 61 1.40 12.39 -15.84
C GLY A 61 2.11 12.14 -14.51
N ALA A 62 2.22 13.14 -13.63
CA ALA A 62 2.91 13.03 -12.33
C ALA A 62 2.05 12.48 -11.18
N ALA A 63 0.83 12.00 -11.46
CA ALA A 63 -0.11 11.55 -10.41
C ALA A 63 -0.21 10.04 -10.25
N LYS A 64 0.60 9.25 -10.97
CA LYS A 64 0.52 7.79 -10.95
C LYS A 64 1.37 7.20 -9.84
N TRP A 65 0.76 6.40 -8.99
CA TRP A 65 1.43 5.57 -7.98
C TRP A 65 1.23 4.09 -8.27
N SER A 66 2.04 3.23 -7.67
CA SER A 66 2.02 1.78 -7.89
C SER A 66 1.80 1.05 -6.58
N ALA A 67 1.01 -0.03 -6.66
CA ALA A 67 0.87 -1.02 -5.62
C ALA A 67 1.41 -2.35 -6.14
N ALA A 68 2.34 -2.99 -5.43
CA ALA A 68 2.93 -4.25 -5.85
C ALA A 68 2.98 -5.27 -4.72
N ALA A 69 2.77 -6.53 -5.09
CA ALA A 69 2.83 -7.69 -4.19
C ALA A 69 2.98 -8.97 -5.02
N ILE A 70 3.16 -10.14 -4.36
CA ILE A 70 2.98 -11.43 -5.02
C ILE A 70 1.49 -11.62 -5.29
N SER A 71 1.14 -11.80 -6.55
CA SER A 71 -0.24 -11.97 -7.01
C SER A 71 -0.76 -13.37 -6.74
N PRO A 72 -2.00 -13.50 -6.22
CA PRO A 72 -2.63 -14.81 -6.03
C PRO A 72 -2.99 -15.52 -7.34
N SER A 73 -3.06 -14.79 -8.46
CA SER A 73 -3.39 -15.37 -9.77
C SER A 73 -2.23 -16.08 -10.44
N ILE A 74 -1.02 -15.53 -10.30
CA ILE A 74 0.16 -16.00 -11.03
C ILE A 74 1.30 -16.42 -10.11
N ASN A 75 1.17 -16.17 -8.81
CA ASN A 75 2.18 -16.41 -7.78
C ASN A 75 3.56 -15.79 -8.10
N MET A 76 3.55 -14.64 -8.73
CA MET A 76 4.71 -13.83 -9.09
C MET A 76 4.47 -12.38 -8.72
N ASN A 77 5.52 -11.57 -8.77
CA ASN A 77 5.37 -10.12 -8.63
C ASN A 77 4.35 -9.60 -9.65
N ALA A 78 3.39 -8.83 -9.17
CA ALA A 78 2.47 -8.06 -9.97
C ALA A 78 2.33 -6.66 -9.39
N ASP A 79 2.25 -5.68 -10.27
CA ASP A 79 1.97 -4.31 -9.89
C ASP A 79 0.66 -3.81 -10.50
N SER A 80 0.04 -2.88 -9.83
CA SER A 80 -1.13 -2.15 -10.29
C SER A 80 -0.89 -0.66 -10.11
N GLY A 81 -1.17 0.10 -11.17
CA GLY A 81 -1.03 1.56 -11.13
C GLY A 81 -2.38 2.24 -10.96
N ALA A 82 -2.42 3.25 -10.11
CA ALA A 82 -3.57 4.12 -9.95
C ALA A 82 -3.17 5.59 -10.08
N THR A 83 -4.12 6.41 -10.51
CA THR A 83 -3.98 7.87 -10.59
C THR A 83 -5.02 8.50 -9.70
N ALA A 84 -4.60 9.05 -8.58
CA ALA A 84 -5.46 9.80 -7.66
C ALA A 84 -4.59 10.65 -6.74
N ALA A 85 -5.21 11.46 -5.92
CA ALA A 85 -4.52 12.33 -4.97
C ALA A 85 -3.70 11.56 -3.92
N PHE A 86 -4.06 10.31 -3.61
CA PHE A 86 -3.38 9.47 -2.64
C PHE A 86 -1.85 9.45 -2.81
N GLY A 87 -1.34 9.19 -4.03
CA GLY A 87 0.11 9.19 -4.24
C GLY A 87 0.76 10.56 -4.04
N SER A 88 0.06 11.63 -4.41
CA SER A 88 0.57 13.00 -4.21
C SER A 88 0.62 13.35 -2.72
N VAL A 89 -0.40 12.97 -1.96
CA VAL A 89 -0.44 13.20 -0.51
C VAL A 89 0.62 12.34 0.20
N LEU A 90 0.82 11.09 -0.23
CA LEU A 90 1.91 10.25 0.29
C LEU A 90 3.28 10.90 0.10
N LYS A 91 3.55 11.46 -1.09
CA LYS A 91 4.79 12.20 -1.34
C LYS A 91 4.91 13.47 -0.52
N GLN A 92 3.81 14.20 -0.32
CA GLN A 92 3.78 15.39 0.53
C GLN A 92 4.00 15.07 2.01
N ALA A 93 3.60 13.89 2.47
CA ALA A 93 3.92 13.36 3.79
C ALA A 93 5.40 12.97 3.95
N GLY A 94 6.22 13.14 2.91
CA GLY A 94 7.66 12.88 2.93
C GLY A 94 8.03 11.42 2.68
N LEU A 95 7.09 10.59 2.22
CA LEU A 95 7.30 9.17 1.99
C LEU A 95 7.35 8.85 0.50
N ASP A 96 8.27 7.96 0.12
CA ASP A 96 8.40 7.41 -1.23
C ASP A 96 7.73 6.05 -1.38
N ALA A 97 7.58 5.32 -0.28
CA ALA A 97 6.89 4.05 -0.25
C ALA A 97 6.32 3.72 1.14
N ILE A 98 5.30 2.88 1.16
CA ILE A 98 4.81 2.18 2.34
C ILE A 98 4.96 0.69 2.05
N VAL A 99 5.78 -0.02 2.84
CA VAL A 99 5.97 -1.47 2.74
C VAL A 99 5.25 -2.12 3.90
N MET A 100 4.27 -2.95 3.58
CA MET A 100 3.44 -3.62 4.58
C MET A 100 3.66 -5.11 4.52
N HIS A 101 3.85 -5.73 5.69
CA HIS A 101 4.02 -7.17 5.80
C HIS A 101 3.46 -7.71 7.12
N GLY A 102 3.39 -9.02 7.22
CA GLY A 102 2.79 -9.69 8.38
C GLY A 102 1.27 -9.74 8.30
N ARG A 103 0.65 -10.29 9.31
CA ARG A 103 -0.80 -10.44 9.43
C ARG A 103 -1.27 -9.92 10.77
N ALA A 104 -2.24 -9.02 10.75
CA ALA A 104 -2.94 -8.60 11.96
C ALA A 104 -3.95 -9.68 12.40
N ASN A 105 -4.20 -9.76 13.71
CA ASN A 105 -5.17 -10.71 14.28
C ASN A 105 -6.63 -10.29 14.05
N ARG A 106 -6.86 -9.06 13.61
CA ARG A 106 -8.16 -8.45 13.31
C ARG A 106 -7.99 -7.46 12.17
N PRO A 107 -9.09 -7.05 11.49
CA PRO A 107 -9.02 -6.00 10.48
C PRO A 107 -8.41 -4.72 11.04
N VAL A 108 -7.48 -4.14 10.29
CA VAL A 108 -6.81 -2.88 10.65
C VAL A 108 -6.73 -1.96 9.43
N TYR A 109 -6.63 -0.66 9.69
CA TYR A 109 -6.23 0.34 8.70
C TYR A 109 -5.03 1.13 9.20
N ILE A 110 -4.27 1.69 8.29
CA ILE A 110 -3.06 2.44 8.58
C ILE A 110 -3.33 3.91 8.30
N VAL A 111 -3.05 4.75 9.27
CA VAL A 111 -3.07 6.20 9.14
C VAL A 111 -1.64 6.71 9.08
N VAL A 112 -1.35 7.50 8.07
CA VAL A 112 -0.06 8.19 7.90
C VAL A 112 -0.32 9.69 7.93
N ASP A 113 0.21 10.36 8.93
CA ASP A 113 0.17 11.82 9.05
C ASP A 113 1.61 12.33 9.22
N ASN A 114 2.27 12.61 8.10
CA ASN A 114 3.69 12.96 8.00
C ASN A 114 4.59 11.83 8.58
N ASP A 115 5.27 12.09 9.67
CA ASP A 115 6.15 11.15 10.37
C ASP A 115 5.42 10.25 11.37
N ARG A 116 4.13 10.46 11.57
CA ARG A 116 3.31 9.67 12.48
C ARG A 116 2.56 8.58 11.71
N VAL A 117 2.81 7.34 12.09
CA VAL A 117 2.12 6.17 11.54
C VAL A 117 1.37 5.45 12.64
N GLU A 118 0.07 5.27 12.46
CA GLU A 118 -0.80 4.57 13.40
C GLU A 118 -1.50 3.39 12.72
N ILE A 119 -1.58 2.27 13.43
CA ILE A 119 -2.35 1.10 13.01
C ILE A 119 -3.60 1.04 13.88
N LYS A 120 -4.77 1.22 13.28
CA LYS A 120 -6.06 1.33 13.96
C LYS A 120 -6.97 0.16 13.63
N ASP A 121 -7.94 -0.11 14.49
CA ASP A 121 -8.95 -1.15 14.31
C ASP A 121 -9.92 -0.79 13.17
N ALA A 122 -10.08 -1.71 12.24
CA ALA A 122 -10.99 -1.59 11.09
C ALA A 122 -12.20 -2.55 11.18
N SER A 123 -12.47 -3.15 12.33
CA SER A 123 -13.54 -4.15 12.49
C SER A 123 -14.93 -3.60 12.10
N ALA A 124 -15.18 -2.31 12.34
CA ALA A 124 -16.41 -1.64 11.95
C ALA A 124 -16.52 -1.32 10.44
N LEU A 125 -15.41 -1.44 9.71
CA LEU A 125 -15.32 -1.21 8.26
C LEU A 125 -15.47 -2.51 7.46
N TRP A 126 -15.26 -3.65 8.11
CA TRP A 126 -15.29 -4.96 7.48
C TRP A 126 -16.67 -5.28 6.91
N GLY A 127 -16.71 -5.76 5.68
CA GLY A 127 -17.95 -6.05 4.94
C GLY A 127 -18.57 -4.87 4.21
N LYS A 128 -18.04 -3.66 4.39
CA LYS A 128 -18.46 -2.47 3.63
C LYS A 128 -17.93 -2.52 2.20
N ASP A 129 -18.63 -1.86 1.29
CA ASP A 129 -18.05 -1.63 -0.03
C ASP A 129 -16.91 -0.57 0.03
N ALA A 130 -16.17 -0.43 -1.07
CA ALA A 130 -15.02 0.46 -1.11
C ALA A 130 -15.38 1.94 -0.89
N TYR A 131 -16.55 2.37 -1.32
CA TYR A 131 -17.04 3.74 -1.16
C TYR A 131 -17.47 3.99 0.28
N GLU A 132 -18.25 3.09 0.85
CA GLU A 132 -18.69 3.15 2.25
C GLU A 132 -17.49 3.14 3.22
N ALA A 133 -16.48 2.29 2.94
CA ALA A 133 -15.26 2.23 3.74
C ALA A 133 -14.44 3.53 3.61
N HIS A 134 -14.30 4.06 2.40
CA HIS A 134 -13.64 5.35 2.13
C HIS A 134 -14.31 6.48 2.92
N ASP A 135 -15.62 6.63 2.80
CA ASP A 135 -16.36 7.71 3.46
C ASP A 135 -16.33 7.58 4.98
N ALA A 136 -16.40 6.35 5.51
CA ALA A 136 -16.30 6.10 6.94
C ALA A 136 -14.91 6.46 7.49
N ILE A 137 -13.82 6.13 6.78
CA ILE A 137 -12.46 6.51 7.20
C ILE A 137 -12.30 8.05 7.15
N ARG A 138 -12.78 8.71 6.11
CA ARG A 138 -12.72 10.18 6.04
C ARG A 138 -13.54 10.85 7.14
N ALA A 139 -14.67 10.29 7.51
CA ALA A 139 -15.46 10.79 8.63
C ALA A 139 -14.74 10.65 9.99
N LEU A 140 -13.89 9.62 10.16
CA LEU A 140 -13.12 9.39 11.37
C LEU A 140 -11.84 10.23 11.44
N GLU A 141 -11.09 10.32 10.33
CA GLU A 141 -9.75 10.94 10.30
C GLU A 141 -9.76 12.38 9.78
N GLY A 142 -10.80 12.76 9.05
CA GLY A 142 -10.95 14.10 8.47
C GLY A 142 -10.80 14.16 6.96
N ASP A 143 -11.38 15.18 6.36
CA ASP A 143 -11.49 15.34 4.90
C ASP A 143 -10.17 15.57 4.18
N ARG A 144 -9.11 15.90 4.89
CA ARG A 144 -7.76 16.11 4.33
C ARG A 144 -7.02 14.81 4.01
N PHE A 145 -7.50 13.68 4.53
CA PHE A 145 -6.89 12.38 4.26
C PHE A 145 -7.35 11.80 2.93
N GLU A 146 -6.41 11.29 2.17
CA GLU A 146 -6.66 10.49 0.99
C GLU A 146 -6.63 9.02 1.36
N VAL A 147 -7.60 8.26 0.89
CA VAL A 147 -7.85 6.90 1.35
C VAL A 147 -7.72 5.91 0.20
N ALA A 148 -6.95 4.84 0.42
CA ALA A 148 -6.94 3.65 -0.41
C ALA A 148 -7.66 2.53 0.35
N THR A 149 -8.72 1.99 -0.22
CA THR A 149 -9.54 0.95 0.40
C THR A 149 -9.54 -0.33 -0.41
N ILE A 150 -9.85 -1.43 0.25
CA ILE A 150 -10.25 -2.68 -0.38
C ILE A 150 -11.78 -2.80 -0.34
N GLY A 151 -12.34 -3.58 -1.29
CA GLY A 151 -13.73 -3.98 -1.23
C GLY A 151 -13.88 -5.42 -0.75
N GLN A 152 -15.11 -5.89 -0.66
CA GLN A 152 -15.49 -7.24 -0.23
C GLN A 152 -14.75 -8.36 -0.97
N ALA A 153 -14.42 -8.19 -2.26
CA ALA A 153 -13.66 -9.17 -3.02
C ALA A 153 -12.23 -9.36 -2.46
N GLY A 154 -11.60 -8.29 -1.98
CA GLY A 154 -10.30 -8.35 -1.28
C GLY A 154 -10.43 -9.04 0.07
N GLU A 155 -11.44 -8.69 0.86
CA GLU A 155 -11.72 -9.31 2.15
C GLU A 155 -11.94 -10.82 2.05
N CYS A 156 -12.65 -11.26 1.01
CA CYS A 156 -12.89 -12.68 0.71
C CYS A 156 -11.70 -13.40 0.05
N ARG A 157 -10.55 -12.73 -0.11
CA ARG A 157 -9.36 -13.29 -0.79
C ARG A 157 -9.66 -13.87 -2.16
N PHE A 158 -10.50 -13.19 -2.93
CA PHE A 158 -10.91 -13.66 -4.24
C PHE A 158 -9.73 -13.67 -5.20
N LYS A 159 -9.41 -14.84 -5.77
CA LYS A 159 -8.32 -15.03 -6.75
C LYS A 159 -8.77 -14.50 -8.11
N SER A 160 -8.89 -13.18 -8.27
CA SER A 160 -9.18 -12.59 -9.56
C SER A 160 -7.88 -12.15 -10.27
N LYS A 161 -7.98 -11.93 -11.59
CA LYS A 161 -6.88 -11.35 -12.37
C LYS A 161 -6.61 -9.86 -12.05
N LEU A 162 -7.46 -9.23 -11.24
CA LEU A 162 -7.22 -7.93 -10.65
C LEU A 162 -6.44 -8.13 -9.35
N ALA A 163 -5.29 -7.48 -9.24
CA ALA A 163 -4.56 -7.41 -7.98
C ALA A 163 -5.40 -6.61 -6.98
N LEU A 164 -6.17 -7.30 -6.16
CA LEU A 164 -6.86 -6.75 -5.03
C LEU A 164 -5.95 -6.87 -3.81
N ILE A 165 -5.67 -5.75 -3.21
CA ILE A 165 -4.73 -5.59 -2.12
C ILE A 165 -5.55 -5.62 -0.83
N GLN A 166 -5.30 -6.61 0.01
CA GLN A 166 -6.01 -6.81 1.25
C GLN A 166 -5.08 -6.70 2.45
N PHE A 167 -5.52 -5.93 3.44
CA PHE A 167 -4.96 -5.92 4.78
C PHE A 167 -5.81 -6.78 5.73
N THR A 168 -5.39 -7.97 6.03
CA THR A 168 -5.83 -8.78 7.17
C THR A 168 -4.69 -9.60 7.69
#